data_e857887fe93d51ffc5031a906e03e7d7
#
_entry.id   e857887fe93d51ffc5031a906e03e7d7
#
_cell.length_a   1.000
_cell.length_b   1.000
_cell.length_c   1.000
_cell.angle_alpha   90.00
_cell.angle_beta   90.00
_cell.angle_gamma   90.00
#
_symmetry.space_group_name_H-M   'P 1'
#
loop_
_entity.id
_entity.type
_entity.pdbx_description
1 polymer ?
#
loop_
_entity_poly.entity_id
_entity_poly.type
_entity_poly.pdbx_seq_one_letter_code
_entity_poly.pdbx_strand_id
1 'polypeptide(L)'
;MIRNKALSAIAAVVSLFATWLVFAATPTEQLPPLNNPPTDERLPGKFIWFDLATPAIVSQQYFYGNVFGWTFEAPLPTQDEYLLIKNRGRAIAGMFTHEPPGGEQDGAAWIALMSDTDPDSTSATVKANGGSVEVEPTNVAGRGRHAVFRDPGGAVFGVLRSASGDPKDEPVELGDIIWVDLFARDIEAMATFYGALAPFEIEDRNITDDVDRKVLSAHGMPRAGIVPVTEEANRSSWVPYIRVSDIEATIEKVVAGGGFMIVSPEEGIHDGNVAIFVDPNGGVTGIVKYEYAEESSQ
;
A
#
# COMPACT_ATOMS: atom_id res chain seq x y z
N MET A 1 6.37 -3.80 29.41
CA MET A 1 4.91 -4.04 29.38
C MET A 1 4.18 -3.27 28.28
N ILE A 2 4.75 -2.20 27.73
CA ILE A 2 4.24 -1.40 26.59
C ILE A 2 4.44 -2.15 25.26
N ARG A 3 5.51 -2.91 25.14
CA ARG A 3 5.96 -3.69 23.97
C ARG A 3 4.89 -4.60 23.32
N ASN A 4 3.96 -5.15 24.10
CA ASN A 4 2.96 -6.09 23.58
C ASN A 4 1.67 -5.45 23.10
N LYS A 5 1.38 -4.18 23.44
CA LYS A 5 0.07 -3.60 23.12
C LYS A 5 -0.05 -3.10 21.68
N ALA A 6 0.96 -2.37 21.18
CA ALA A 6 0.93 -1.86 19.81
C ALA A 6 1.03 -3.01 18.78
N LEU A 7 1.94 -3.96 19.00
CA LEU A 7 2.08 -5.15 18.13
C LEU A 7 0.86 -6.07 18.19
N SER A 8 0.22 -6.24 19.38
CA SER A 8 -1.00 -7.03 19.52
C SER A 8 -2.22 -6.39 18.86
N ALA A 9 -2.31 -5.06 18.83
CA ALA A 9 -3.40 -4.35 18.16
C ALA A 9 -3.35 -4.55 16.64
N ILE A 10 -2.16 -4.48 16.03
CA ILE A 10 -1.96 -4.74 14.60
C ILE A 10 -2.33 -6.19 14.25
N ALA A 11 -2.01 -7.15 15.11
CA ALA A 11 -2.32 -8.56 14.90
C ALA A 11 -3.84 -8.85 14.80
N ALA A 12 -4.65 -8.17 15.61
CA ALA A 12 -6.09 -8.42 15.66
C ALA A 12 -6.82 -8.02 14.37
N VAL A 13 -6.30 -7.04 13.62
CA VAL A 13 -6.94 -6.52 12.39
C VAL A 13 -6.54 -7.31 11.15
N VAL A 14 -5.32 -7.84 11.11
CA VAL A 14 -4.82 -8.64 9.97
C VAL A 14 -5.50 -10.03 9.91
N SER A 15 -6.25 -10.42 10.95
CA SER A 15 -6.89 -11.74 11.07
C SER A 15 -8.20 -11.93 10.28
N LEU A 16 -8.75 -10.89 9.66
CA LEU A 16 -10.13 -10.89 9.13
C LEU A 16 -10.28 -11.21 7.63
N PHE A 17 -9.22 -11.64 6.94
CA PHE A 17 -9.30 -11.70 5.48
C PHE A 17 -9.13 -13.11 4.90
N ALA A 18 -10.17 -13.63 4.28
CA ALA A 18 -10.20 -14.87 3.53
C ALA A 18 -9.81 -14.68 2.04
N THR A 19 -9.80 -15.73 1.30
CA THR A 19 -9.27 -15.94 -0.06
C THR A 19 -9.71 -14.87 -1.08
N TRP A 20 -8.75 -14.13 -1.64
CA TRP A 20 -8.97 -13.12 -2.68
C TRP A 20 -9.01 -13.75 -4.06
N LEU A 21 -10.07 -13.49 -4.82
CA LEU A 21 -10.05 -13.50 -6.28
C LEU A 21 -9.90 -12.03 -6.71
N VAL A 22 -8.69 -11.62 -7.08
CA VAL A 22 -8.47 -10.30 -7.65
C VAL A 22 -9.01 -10.29 -9.07
N PHE A 23 -9.87 -9.33 -9.38
CA PHE A 23 -10.31 -9.11 -10.75
C PHE A 23 -9.09 -8.78 -11.61
N ALA A 24 -8.79 -9.64 -12.59
CA ALA A 24 -7.94 -9.23 -13.68
C ALA A 24 -8.68 -8.11 -14.43
N ALA A 25 -8.03 -6.95 -14.58
CA ALA A 25 -8.50 -5.93 -15.49
C ALA A 25 -8.85 -6.61 -16.81
N THR A 26 -10.09 -6.48 -17.26
CA THR A 26 -10.49 -7.09 -18.53
C THR A 26 -9.72 -6.41 -19.67
N PRO A 27 -9.43 -7.09 -20.80
CA PRO A 27 -8.69 -6.50 -21.92
C PRO A 27 -9.31 -5.22 -22.50
N THR A 28 -10.52 -4.86 -22.07
CA THR A 28 -11.25 -3.65 -22.48
C THR A 28 -11.04 -2.46 -21.54
N GLU A 29 -10.41 -2.64 -20.37
CA GLU A 29 -10.13 -1.54 -19.46
C GLU A 29 -9.01 -0.67 -19.99
N GLN A 30 -9.27 0.62 -20.03
CA GLN A 30 -8.28 1.65 -20.32
C GLN A 30 -8.06 2.49 -19.08
N LEU A 31 -6.84 2.47 -18.54
CA LEU A 31 -6.44 3.33 -17.45
C LEU A 31 -5.52 4.45 -17.95
N PRO A 32 -5.57 5.64 -17.35
CA PRO A 32 -4.64 6.69 -17.73
C PRO A 32 -3.19 6.27 -17.41
N PRO A 33 -2.21 6.81 -18.14
CA PRO A 33 -0.79 6.58 -17.84
C PRO A 33 -0.47 7.10 -16.43
N LEU A 34 0.56 6.53 -15.78
CA LEU A 34 1.02 7.01 -14.48
C LEU A 34 1.57 8.43 -14.55
N ASN A 35 2.24 8.75 -15.65
CA ASN A 35 2.89 10.04 -15.87
C ASN A 35 2.41 10.68 -17.15
N ASN A 36 2.14 11.98 -17.09
CA ASN A 36 1.85 12.81 -18.26
C ASN A 36 2.48 14.20 -18.05
N PRO A 37 3.57 14.55 -18.79
CA PRO A 37 4.21 13.75 -19.84
C PRO A 37 4.88 12.47 -19.30
N PRO A 38 5.11 11.46 -20.17
CA PRO A 38 5.86 10.26 -19.79
C PRO A 38 7.25 10.57 -19.26
N THR A 39 7.77 9.71 -18.39
CA THR A 39 9.15 9.76 -17.89
C THR A 39 9.98 8.69 -18.58
N ASP A 40 11.31 8.86 -18.56
CA ASP A 40 12.26 7.82 -18.99
C ASP A 40 12.74 6.95 -17.79
N GLU A 41 12.16 7.17 -16.60
CA GLU A 41 12.54 6.47 -15.37
C GLU A 41 12.12 5.00 -15.40
N ARG A 42 13.00 4.14 -14.88
CA ARG A 42 12.76 2.73 -14.62
C ARG A 42 13.44 2.40 -13.28
N LEU A 43 12.64 2.26 -12.24
CA LEU A 43 13.08 2.12 -10.86
C LEU A 43 12.53 0.82 -10.23
N PRO A 44 12.93 -0.38 -10.72
CA PRO A 44 12.45 -1.65 -10.16
C PRO A 44 12.62 -1.68 -8.64
N GLY A 45 11.57 -2.09 -7.93
CA GLY A 45 11.53 -2.07 -6.47
C GLY A 45 10.91 -0.81 -5.87
N LYS A 46 10.72 0.28 -6.64
CA LYS A 46 9.93 1.42 -6.18
C LYS A 46 8.44 1.10 -6.23
N PHE A 47 7.70 1.40 -5.16
CA PHE A 47 6.23 1.36 -5.19
C PHE A 47 5.70 2.58 -5.93
N ILE A 48 5.00 2.33 -7.04
CA ILE A 48 4.63 3.36 -8.03
C ILE A 48 3.13 3.58 -8.18
N TRP A 49 2.33 2.67 -7.61
CA TRP A 49 0.87 2.78 -7.59
C TRP A 49 0.30 2.00 -6.42
N PHE A 50 -0.91 2.37 -6.02
CA PHE A 50 -1.66 1.69 -4.97
C PHE A 50 -3.12 1.56 -5.41
N ASP A 51 -3.73 0.40 -5.17
CA ASP A 51 -5.14 0.19 -5.41
C ASP A 51 -5.84 -0.21 -4.11
N LEU A 52 -6.96 0.45 -3.79
CA LEU A 52 -7.83 0.08 -2.70
C LEU A 52 -8.95 -0.83 -3.23
N ALA A 53 -8.88 -2.11 -2.94
CA ALA A 53 -9.95 -3.05 -3.19
C ALA A 53 -10.98 -2.96 -2.06
N THR A 54 -12.27 -2.79 -2.37
CA THR A 54 -13.31 -2.59 -1.35
C THR A 54 -14.67 -3.13 -1.80
N PRO A 55 -15.49 -3.71 -0.90
CA PRO A 55 -16.87 -4.06 -1.22
C PRO A 55 -17.80 -2.83 -1.23
N ALA A 56 -17.34 -1.66 -0.78
CA ALA A 56 -18.19 -0.50 -0.51
C ALA A 56 -17.59 0.82 -1.02
N ILE A 57 -17.44 0.98 -2.34
CA ILE A 57 -16.85 2.15 -2.99
C ILE A 57 -17.43 3.47 -2.46
N VAL A 58 -18.75 3.60 -2.37
CA VAL A 58 -19.40 4.85 -1.95
C VAL A 58 -19.06 5.21 -0.50
N SER A 59 -19.01 4.23 0.40
CA SER A 59 -18.59 4.43 1.79
C SER A 59 -17.13 4.89 1.85
N GLN A 60 -16.25 4.28 1.07
CA GLN A 60 -14.84 4.64 1.01
C GLN A 60 -14.60 6.05 0.45
N GLN A 61 -15.33 6.42 -0.61
CA GLN A 61 -15.26 7.78 -1.16
C GLN A 61 -15.63 8.83 -0.10
N TYR A 62 -16.69 8.56 0.66
CA TYR A 62 -17.13 9.47 1.72
C TYR A 62 -16.09 9.56 2.85
N PHE A 63 -15.58 8.43 3.31
CA PHE A 63 -14.60 8.36 4.38
C PHE A 63 -13.30 9.07 4.00
N TYR A 64 -12.63 8.63 2.96
CA TYR A 64 -11.33 9.19 2.55
C TYR A 64 -11.44 10.63 2.03
N GLY A 65 -12.57 11.00 1.41
CA GLY A 65 -12.86 12.37 1.04
C GLY A 65 -12.92 13.31 2.25
N ASN A 66 -13.56 12.89 3.34
CA ASN A 66 -13.63 13.68 4.58
C ASN A 66 -12.30 13.72 5.35
N VAL A 67 -11.57 12.58 5.39
CA VAL A 67 -10.31 12.51 6.15
C VAL A 67 -9.19 13.29 5.45
N PHE A 68 -8.97 13.05 4.15
CA PHE A 68 -7.83 13.60 3.42
C PHE A 68 -8.18 14.66 2.37
N GLY A 69 -9.46 14.92 2.12
CA GLY A 69 -9.90 15.81 1.06
C GLY A 69 -9.74 15.22 -0.34
N TRP A 70 -9.61 13.91 -0.46
CA TRP A 70 -9.48 13.25 -1.75
C TRP A 70 -10.76 13.35 -2.58
N THR A 71 -10.57 13.38 -3.90
CA THR A 71 -11.65 13.30 -4.88
C THR A 71 -11.52 12.03 -5.71
N PHE A 72 -12.63 11.60 -6.31
CA PHE A 72 -12.72 10.32 -7.01
C PHE A 72 -13.31 10.53 -8.39
N GLU A 73 -12.71 9.91 -9.40
CA GLU A 73 -13.11 10.09 -10.79
C GLU A 73 -12.99 8.79 -11.56
N ALA A 74 -14.06 8.43 -12.28
CA ALA A 74 -13.99 7.31 -13.20
C ALA A 74 -13.02 7.64 -14.36
N PRO A 75 -12.08 6.74 -14.71
CA PRO A 75 -11.13 6.97 -15.80
C PRO A 75 -11.83 7.15 -17.16
N LEU A 76 -12.97 6.47 -17.34
CA LEU A 76 -13.86 6.62 -18.49
C LEU A 76 -15.33 6.63 -18.00
N PRO A 77 -16.25 7.31 -18.71
CA PRO A 77 -17.66 7.37 -18.33
C PRO A 77 -18.39 6.03 -18.26
N THR A 78 -17.81 4.98 -18.84
CA THR A 78 -18.36 3.60 -18.87
C THR A 78 -17.68 2.66 -17.87
N GLN A 79 -16.75 3.16 -17.07
CA GLN A 79 -15.97 2.37 -16.09
C GLN A 79 -16.22 2.91 -14.68
N ASP A 80 -17.35 2.54 -14.10
CA ASP A 80 -17.73 2.91 -12.73
C ASP A 80 -17.24 1.92 -11.65
N GLU A 81 -16.70 0.78 -12.07
CA GLU A 81 -16.14 -0.23 -11.17
C GLU A 81 -14.71 0.09 -10.70
N TYR A 82 -14.00 0.98 -11.40
CA TYR A 82 -12.68 1.47 -11.03
C TYR A 82 -12.69 3.01 -10.97
N LEU A 83 -12.20 3.57 -9.87
CA LEU A 83 -12.07 5.01 -9.66
C LEU A 83 -10.61 5.39 -9.45
N LEU A 84 -10.20 6.51 -10.01
CA LEU A 84 -8.96 7.17 -9.65
C LEU A 84 -9.17 7.95 -8.35
N ILE A 85 -8.32 7.70 -7.37
CA ILE A 85 -8.20 8.53 -6.17
C ILE A 85 -7.28 9.70 -6.52
N LYS A 86 -7.78 10.92 -6.33
CA LYS A 86 -7.05 12.14 -6.64
C LYS A 86 -6.82 13.00 -5.41
N ASN A 87 -5.59 13.47 -5.26
CA ASN A 87 -5.23 14.52 -4.33
C ASN A 87 -4.92 15.80 -5.11
N ARG A 88 -5.62 16.89 -4.81
CA ARG A 88 -5.47 18.18 -5.51
C ARG A 88 -5.52 18.06 -7.04
N GLY A 89 -6.39 17.20 -7.54
CA GLY A 89 -6.59 16.95 -8.98
C GLY A 89 -5.60 15.99 -9.63
N ARG A 90 -4.53 15.57 -8.94
CA ARG A 90 -3.56 14.58 -9.43
C ARG A 90 -3.94 13.17 -8.95
N ALA A 91 -3.96 12.20 -9.85
CA ALA A 91 -4.20 10.81 -9.48
C ALA A 91 -3.01 10.26 -8.67
N ILE A 92 -3.31 9.68 -7.51
CA ILE A 92 -2.32 9.13 -6.56
C ILE A 92 -2.50 7.64 -6.31
N ALA A 93 -3.71 7.12 -6.54
CA ALA A 93 -4.07 5.73 -6.32
C ALA A 93 -5.32 5.36 -7.14
N GLY A 94 -5.70 4.09 -7.13
CA GLY A 94 -6.96 3.58 -7.64
C GLY A 94 -7.84 3.03 -6.53
N MET A 95 -9.12 2.81 -6.85
CA MET A 95 -10.06 2.11 -6.00
C MET A 95 -11.02 1.31 -6.88
N PHE A 96 -11.30 0.07 -6.52
CA PHE A 96 -12.21 -0.78 -7.29
C PHE A 96 -13.10 -1.65 -6.39
N THR A 97 -14.26 -2.02 -6.95
CA THR A 97 -15.17 -2.93 -6.26
C THR A 97 -14.57 -4.33 -6.24
N HIS A 98 -14.51 -4.90 -5.04
CA HIS A 98 -14.13 -6.28 -4.83
C HIS A 98 -15.14 -6.94 -3.91
N GLU A 99 -15.82 -7.97 -4.42
CA GLU A 99 -16.71 -8.82 -3.63
C GLU A 99 -16.00 -10.15 -3.37
N PRO A 100 -15.78 -10.53 -2.10
CA PRO A 100 -15.14 -11.80 -1.81
C PRO A 100 -16.04 -12.99 -2.19
N PRO A 101 -15.45 -14.10 -2.64
CA PRO A 101 -16.20 -15.31 -2.94
C PRO A 101 -16.89 -15.84 -1.67
N GLY A 102 -18.19 -16.11 -1.74
CA GLY A 102 -18.96 -16.76 -0.67
C GLY A 102 -19.68 -15.81 0.27
N GLY A 103 -19.65 -14.50 0.04
CA GLY A 103 -20.37 -13.52 0.86
C GLY A 103 -19.81 -13.36 2.27
N GLU A 104 -18.60 -13.83 2.53
CA GLU A 104 -17.87 -13.53 3.76
C GLU A 104 -17.48 -12.05 3.76
N GLN A 105 -17.54 -11.41 4.91
CA GLN A 105 -17.19 -9.99 5.06
C GLN A 105 -15.66 -9.81 5.01
N ASP A 106 -15.06 -9.99 3.83
CA ASP A 106 -13.72 -9.52 3.61
C ASP A 106 -13.77 -7.99 3.50
N GLY A 107 -13.00 -7.33 4.33
CA GLY A 107 -12.94 -5.88 4.35
C GLY A 107 -12.17 -5.30 3.16
N ALA A 108 -12.04 -3.99 3.14
CA ALA A 108 -11.17 -3.31 2.18
C ALA A 108 -9.69 -3.63 2.43
N ALA A 109 -8.87 -3.61 1.37
CA ALA A 109 -7.42 -3.75 1.50
C ALA A 109 -6.67 -2.98 0.42
N TRP A 110 -5.50 -2.49 0.77
CA TRP A 110 -4.58 -1.87 -0.15
C TRP A 110 -3.70 -2.91 -0.86
N ILE A 111 -3.55 -2.73 -2.16
CA ILE A 111 -2.64 -3.49 -3.01
C ILE A 111 -1.55 -2.52 -3.47
N ALA A 112 -0.34 -2.72 -2.97
CA ALA A 112 0.80 -1.91 -3.37
C ALA A 112 1.43 -2.49 -4.64
N LEU A 113 1.63 -1.67 -5.69
CA LEU A 113 2.21 -2.07 -6.96
C LEU A 113 3.64 -1.55 -7.08
N MET A 114 4.57 -2.49 -7.17
CA MET A 114 5.99 -2.22 -7.32
C MET A 114 6.37 -2.09 -8.80
N SER A 115 7.25 -1.16 -9.14
CA SER A 115 7.86 -1.07 -10.47
C SER A 115 8.61 -2.35 -10.81
N ASP A 116 8.41 -2.83 -12.02
CA ASP A 116 9.02 -4.04 -12.55
C ASP A 116 9.36 -3.87 -14.03
N THR A 117 10.38 -4.55 -14.48
CA THR A 117 10.78 -4.54 -15.90
C THR A 117 10.19 -5.70 -16.68
N ASP A 118 9.86 -6.82 -16.01
CA ASP A 118 9.35 -8.04 -16.63
C ASP A 118 8.38 -8.83 -15.71
N PRO A 119 7.10 -8.44 -15.66
CA PRO A 119 6.08 -9.13 -14.84
C PRO A 119 5.94 -10.63 -15.13
N ASP A 120 6.28 -11.09 -16.34
CA ASP A 120 6.23 -12.51 -16.69
C ASP A 120 7.34 -13.29 -15.98
N SER A 121 8.57 -12.76 -15.98
CA SER A 121 9.69 -13.33 -15.23
C SER A 121 9.45 -13.29 -13.73
N THR A 122 8.90 -12.18 -13.22
CA THR A 122 8.54 -12.02 -11.80
C THR A 122 7.48 -13.03 -11.39
N SER A 123 6.48 -13.33 -12.24
CA SER A 123 5.48 -14.39 -11.98
C SER A 123 6.14 -15.76 -11.76
N ALA A 124 7.14 -16.11 -12.58
CA ALA A 124 7.89 -17.34 -12.38
C ALA A 124 8.70 -17.35 -11.07
N THR A 125 9.34 -16.21 -10.75
CA THR A 125 10.14 -16.06 -9.51
C THR A 125 9.26 -16.14 -8.26
N VAL A 126 8.07 -15.53 -8.26
CA VAL A 126 7.09 -15.61 -7.17
C VAL A 126 6.71 -17.07 -6.90
N LYS A 127 6.35 -17.83 -7.94
CA LYS A 127 5.99 -19.26 -7.83
C LYS A 127 7.16 -20.08 -7.28
N ALA A 128 8.39 -19.80 -7.73
CA ALA A 128 9.60 -20.52 -7.30
C ALA A 128 9.97 -20.24 -5.84
N ASN A 129 9.56 -19.10 -5.27
CA ASN A 129 9.85 -18.70 -3.89
C ASN A 129 8.63 -18.85 -2.95
N GLY A 130 7.64 -19.67 -3.31
CA GLY A 130 6.55 -20.05 -2.41
C GLY A 130 5.36 -19.08 -2.39
N GLY A 131 5.35 -18.08 -3.25
CA GLY A 131 4.17 -17.21 -3.47
C GLY A 131 3.19 -17.82 -4.50
N SER A 132 2.06 -17.17 -4.70
CA SER A 132 1.06 -17.54 -5.70
C SER A 132 0.70 -16.36 -6.62
N VAL A 133 0.13 -16.69 -7.78
CA VAL A 133 -0.35 -15.71 -8.75
C VAL A 133 -1.84 -15.56 -8.58
N GLU A 134 -2.29 -14.33 -8.31
CA GLU A 134 -3.71 -13.96 -8.21
C GLU A 134 -4.22 -13.45 -9.56
N VAL A 135 -3.40 -12.63 -10.25
CA VAL A 135 -3.65 -12.15 -11.60
C VAL A 135 -2.43 -12.39 -12.46
N GLU A 136 -2.56 -13.22 -13.48
CA GLU A 136 -1.48 -13.48 -14.44
C GLU A 136 -1.06 -12.19 -15.17
N PRO A 137 0.22 -12.08 -15.60
CA PRO A 137 0.72 -10.91 -16.29
C PRO A 137 -0.15 -10.49 -17.47
N THR A 138 -0.76 -9.31 -17.39
CA THR A 138 -1.79 -8.82 -18.31
C THR A 138 -1.49 -7.39 -18.74
N ASN A 139 -1.77 -7.06 -20.01
CA ASN A 139 -1.65 -5.70 -20.50
C ASN A 139 -2.91 -4.91 -20.23
N VAL A 140 -2.77 -3.76 -19.58
CA VAL A 140 -3.82 -2.76 -19.38
C VAL A 140 -3.52 -1.55 -20.25
N ALA A 141 -4.45 -1.22 -21.16
CA ALA A 141 -4.27 -0.13 -22.12
C ALA A 141 -4.03 1.21 -21.39
N GLY A 142 -3.02 1.94 -21.80
CA GLY A 142 -2.58 3.21 -21.19
C GLY A 142 -1.73 3.03 -19.92
N ARG A 143 -1.94 1.99 -19.12
CA ARG A 143 -1.22 1.75 -17.87
C ARG A 143 0.08 0.97 -18.05
N GLY A 144 0.05 -0.12 -18.77
CA GLY A 144 1.19 -1.00 -19.00
C GLY A 144 0.89 -2.47 -18.74
N ARG A 145 1.92 -3.26 -18.42
CA ARG A 145 1.79 -4.68 -18.09
C ARG A 145 1.91 -4.88 -16.60
N HIS A 146 0.89 -5.48 -16.00
CA HIS A 146 0.83 -5.72 -14.56
C HIS A 146 0.56 -7.19 -14.23
N ALA A 147 0.85 -7.57 -13.01
CA ALA A 147 0.45 -8.84 -12.40
C ALA A 147 0.16 -8.61 -10.91
N VAL A 148 -0.64 -9.48 -10.31
CA VAL A 148 -0.93 -9.45 -8.87
C VAL A 148 -0.60 -10.81 -8.28
N PHE A 149 0.01 -10.78 -7.11
CA PHE A 149 0.57 -11.94 -6.43
C PHE A 149 0.19 -11.96 -4.97
N ARG A 150 0.38 -13.12 -4.36
CA ARG A 150 0.35 -13.29 -2.92
C ARG A 150 1.72 -13.82 -2.47
N ASP A 151 2.31 -13.18 -1.48
CA ASP A 151 3.57 -13.63 -0.90
C ASP A 151 3.37 -14.86 0.01
N PRO A 152 4.44 -15.54 0.44
CA PRO A 152 4.34 -16.70 1.33
C PRO A 152 3.72 -16.39 2.70
N GLY A 153 3.73 -15.13 3.14
CA GLY A 153 3.10 -14.66 4.37
C GLY A 153 1.61 -14.32 4.21
N GLY A 154 1.10 -14.34 2.96
CA GLY A 154 -0.30 -14.09 2.64
C GLY A 154 -0.62 -12.66 2.20
N ALA A 155 0.34 -11.73 2.15
CA ALA A 155 0.10 -10.38 1.66
C ALA A 155 -0.10 -10.35 0.13
N VAL A 156 -1.10 -9.60 -0.32
CA VAL A 156 -1.34 -9.33 -1.73
C VAL A 156 -0.55 -8.10 -2.15
N PHE A 157 0.16 -8.20 -3.26
CA PHE A 157 0.91 -7.11 -3.88
C PHE A 157 0.87 -7.22 -5.39
N GLY A 158 1.15 -6.13 -6.08
CA GLY A 158 1.26 -6.12 -7.53
C GLY A 158 2.64 -5.73 -8.02
N VAL A 159 2.88 -5.99 -9.29
CA VAL A 159 3.99 -5.41 -10.05
C VAL A 159 3.44 -4.74 -11.30
N LEU A 160 4.11 -3.67 -11.73
CA LEU A 160 3.71 -2.90 -12.90
C LEU A 160 4.94 -2.47 -13.71
N ARG A 161 4.98 -2.90 -14.96
CA ARG A 161 5.81 -2.28 -15.99
C ARG A 161 5.02 -1.15 -16.64
N SER A 162 5.17 0.06 -16.12
CA SER A 162 4.43 1.23 -16.60
C SER A 162 4.69 1.54 -18.07
N ALA A 163 3.63 1.86 -18.81
CA ALA A 163 3.76 2.31 -20.20
C ALA A 163 4.34 3.72 -20.34
N SER A 164 4.20 4.57 -19.30
CA SER A 164 4.65 5.97 -19.28
C SER A 164 5.90 6.23 -18.44
N GLY A 165 6.62 5.19 -18.05
CA GLY A 165 7.73 5.30 -17.10
C GLY A 165 7.26 5.31 -15.65
N ASP A 166 8.22 5.30 -14.73
CA ASP A 166 7.95 5.38 -13.31
C ASP A 166 7.88 6.84 -12.85
N PRO A 167 7.11 7.19 -11.83
CA PRO A 167 7.16 8.51 -11.22
C PRO A 167 8.58 8.81 -10.69
N LYS A 168 9.02 10.04 -10.84
CA LYS A 168 10.31 10.49 -10.31
C LYS A 168 10.35 10.44 -8.79
N ASP A 169 11.56 10.42 -8.22
CA ASP A 169 11.79 10.55 -6.79
C ASP A 169 11.75 12.04 -6.41
N GLU A 170 10.56 12.56 -6.17
CA GLU A 170 10.29 13.94 -5.77
C GLU A 170 9.57 13.96 -4.42
N PRO A 171 9.70 15.05 -3.64
CA PRO A 171 8.90 15.23 -2.43
C PRO A 171 7.40 15.09 -2.73
N VAL A 172 6.69 14.35 -1.88
CA VAL A 172 5.24 14.14 -2.04
C VAL A 172 4.46 15.21 -1.28
N GLU A 173 3.30 15.58 -1.81
CA GLU A 173 2.40 16.56 -1.21
C GLU A 173 1.71 16.00 0.05
N LEU A 174 1.19 16.90 0.90
CA LEU A 174 0.28 16.50 1.97
C LEU A 174 -0.97 15.82 1.38
N GLY A 175 -1.34 14.68 1.93
CA GLY A 175 -2.41 13.83 1.43
C GLY A 175 -1.96 12.78 0.42
N ASP A 176 -0.69 12.72 0.05
CA ASP A 176 -0.13 11.65 -0.80
C ASP A 176 0.36 10.47 0.02
N ILE A 177 0.50 9.32 -0.63
CA ILE A 177 1.17 8.15 -0.08
C ILE A 177 2.68 8.40 -0.13
N ILE A 178 3.32 8.39 1.05
CA ILE A 178 4.76 8.67 1.19
C ILE A 178 5.59 7.42 1.45
N TRP A 179 4.99 6.40 2.04
CA TRP A 179 5.68 5.19 2.49
C TRP A 179 4.76 3.97 2.44
N VAL A 180 5.34 2.78 2.51
CA VAL A 180 4.60 1.52 2.68
C VAL A 180 5.40 0.55 3.54
N ASP A 181 4.74 -0.11 4.50
CA ASP A 181 5.31 -1.19 5.30
C ASP A 181 4.58 -2.51 5.05
N LEU A 182 5.34 -3.58 4.95
CA LEU A 182 4.84 -4.94 5.06
C LEU A 182 4.85 -5.35 6.52
N PHE A 183 3.69 -5.58 7.11
CA PHE A 183 3.57 -6.20 8.41
C PHE A 183 3.59 -7.72 8.26
N ALA A 184 4.59 -8.39 8.85
CA ALA A 184 4.82 -9.81 8.66
C ALA A 184 5.29 -10.51 9.94
N ARG A 185 4.93 -11.79 10.12
CA ARG A 185 5.41 -12.62 11.25
C ARG A 185 6.87 -12.99 11.10
N ASP A 186 7.28 -13.36 9.90
CA ASP A 186 8.65 -13.78 9.59
C ASP A 186 9.26 -12.74 8.63
N ILE A 187 9.89 -11.73 9.22
CA ILE A 187 10.53 -10.64 8.46
C ILE A 187 11.74 -11.11 7.65
N GLU A 188 12.43 -12.17 8.09
CA GLU A 188 13.57 -12.72 7.37
C GLU A 188 13.15 -13.48 6.11
N ALA A 189 12.09 -14.30 6.23
CA ALA A 189 11.53 -14.99 5.08
C ALA A 189 10.98 -14.00 4.05
N MET A 190 10.31 -12.94 4.49
CA MET A 190 9.79 -11.89 3.59
C MET A 190 10.93 -11.09 2.95
N ALA A 191 11.96 -10.72 3.69
CA ALA A 191 13.14 -10.05 3.14
C ALA A 191 13.80 -10.92 2.04
N THR A 192 13.94 -12.21 2.28
CA THR A 192 14.46 -13.15 1.27
C THR A 192 13.57 -13.21 0.04
N PHE A 193 12.24 -13.30 0.23
CA PHE A 193 11.27 -13.35 -0.87
C PHE A 193 11.32 -12.08 -1.73
N TYR A 194 11.18 -10.89 -1.14
CA TYR A 194 11.18 -9.64 -1.89
C TYR A 194 12.56 -9.32 -2.48
N GLY A 195 13.66 -9.71 -1.81
CA GLY A 195 15.01 -9.61 -2.33
C GLY A 195 15.25 -10.43 -3.61
N ALA A 196 14.46 -11.50 -3.82
CA ALA A 196 14.48 -12.27 -5.07
C ALA A 196 13.69 -11.63 -6.22
N LEU A 197 12.78 -10.70 -5.92
CA LEU A 197 11.89 -10.06 -6.91
C LEU A 197 12.43 -8.76 -7.49
N ALA A 198 13.21 -8.00 -6.73
CA ALA A 198 13.73 -6.70 -7.13
C ALA A 198 15.14 -6.48 -6.56
N PRO A 199 15.92 -5.52 -7.11
CA PRO A 199 17.30 -5.28 -6.70
C PRO A 199 17.38 -4.53 -5.37
N PHE A 200 16.78 -5.09 -4.30
CA PHE A 200 16.79 -4.48 -2.99
C PHE A 200 18.11 -4.70 -2.25
N GLU A 201 18.64 -3.61 -1.71
CA GLU A 201 19.56 -3.61 -0.59
C GLU A 201 18.72 -3.63 0.68
N ILE A 202 18.93 -4.64 1.55
CA ILE A 202 18.09 -4.89 2.73
C ILE A 202 18.92 -4.67 3.98
N GLU A 203 18.49 -3.75 4.84
CA GLU A 203 19.18 -3.37 6.06
C GLU A 203 18.27 -3.53 7.28
N ASP A 204 18.85 -3.93 8.41
CA ASP A 204 18.17 -3.87 9.70
C ASP A 204 18.18 -2.44 10.22
N ARG A 205 17.02 -1.95 10.66
CA ARG A 205 16.87 -0.65 11.31
C ARG A 205 15.92 -0.75 12.49
N ASN A 206 16.26 -0.07 13.57
CA ASN A 206 15.42 -0.04 14.75
C ASN A 206 14.25 0.92 14.53
N ILE A 207 13.04 0.51 14.91
CA ILE A 207 11.87 1.38 15.04
C ILE A 207 11.88 1.99 16.44
N THR A 208 12.19 1.18 17.44
CA THR A 208 12.42 1.55 18.84
C THR A 208 13.61 0.75 19.35
N ASP A 209 14.08 1.00 20.58
CA ASP A 209 15.18 0.26 21.21
C ASP A 209 14.95 -1.27 21.25
N ASP A 210 13.70 -1.71 21.11
CA ASP A 210 13.27 -3.10 21.26
C ASP A 210 12.69 -3.73 19.99
N VAL A 211 12.48 -2.97 18.91
CA VAL A 211 11.82 -3.44 17.69
C VAL A 211 12.66 -3.10 16.47
N ASP A 212 13.17 -4.15 15.86
CA ASP A 212 13.87 -4.07 14.59
C ASP A 212 12.89 -4.22 13.43
N ARG A 213 13.16 -3.52 12.33
CA ARG A 213 12.52 -3.72 11.03
C ARG A 213 13.58 -3.88 9.97
N LYS A 214 13.19 -4.44 8.83
CA LYS A 214 14.00 -4.39 7.63
C LYS A 214 13.61 -3.19 6.79
N VAL A 215 14.58 -2.51 6.20
CA VAL A 215 14.34 -1.48 5.18
C VAL A 215 14.83 -2.00 3.85
N LEU A 216 13.95 -1.97 2.86
CA LEU A 216 14.23 -2.34 1.49
C LEU A 216 14.58 -1.06 0.73
N SER A 217 15.81 -0.95 0.27
CA SER A 217 16.32 0.17 -0.52
C SER A 217 16.62 -0.27 -1.95
N ALA A 218 16.29 0.57 -2.92
CA ALA A 218 16.64 0.35 -4.32
C ALA A 218 16.98 1.68 -4.99
N HIS A 219 17.97 1.67 -5.88
CA HIS A 219 18.45 2.88 -6.57
C HIS A 219 18.91 3.97 -5.59
N GLY A 220 19.54 3.57 -4.48
CA GLY A 220 20.06 4.49 -3.44
C GLY A 220 19.00 5.15 -2.57
N MET A 221 17.74 4.73 -2.65
CA MET A 221 16.62 5.29 -1.88
C MET A 221 15.88 4.21 -1.10
N PRO A 222 15.46 4.46 0.17
CA PRO A 222 14.52 3.60 0.87
C PRO A 222 13.18 3.53 0.13
N ARG A 223 12.62 2.32 -0.01
CA ARG A 223 11.38 2.08 -0.77
C ARG A 223 10.24 1.54 0.08
N ALA A 224 10.56 0.71 1.07
CA ALA A 224 9.58 0.08 1.96
C ALA A 224 10.23 -0.42 3.25
N GLY A 225 9.40 -0.74 4.23
CA GLY A 225 9.81 -1.48 5.41
C GLY A 225 9.17 -2.86 5.50
N ILE A 226 9.79 -3.77 6.26
CA ILE A 226 9.16 -5.00 6.73
C ILE A 226 9.19 -4.94 8.26
N VAL A 227 8.00 -4.91 8.86
CA VAL A 227 7.79 -4.69 10.29
C VAL A 227 7.28 -5.99 10.92
N PRO A 228 7.86 -6.46 12.03
CA PRO A 228 7.39 -7.66 12.69
C PRO A 228 6.02 -7.43 13.34
N VAL A 229 5.16 -8.44 13.24
CA VAL A 229 3.90 -8.53 13.99
C VAL A 229 3.90 -9.74 14.90
N THR A 230 2.95 -9.81 15.84
CA THR A 230 2.82 -10.96 16.73
C THR A 230 2.31 -12.20 15.98
N GLU A 231 2.45 -13.37 16.59
CA GLU A 231 1.98 -14.64 16.00
C GLU A 231 0.46 -14.74 15.86
N GLU A 232 -0.29 -13.87 16.55
CA GLU A 232 -1.75 -13.79 16.41
C GLU A 232 -2.19 -13.20 15.06
N ALA A 233 -1.29 -12.49 14.33
CA ALA A 233 -1.56 -12.05 12.97
C ALA A 233 -1.69 -13.28 12.05
N ASN A 234 -2.84 -13.44 11.39
CA ASN A 234 -3.07 -14.61 10.53
C ASN A 234 -2.30 -14.56 9.23
N ARG A 235 -1.91 -13.37 8.77
CA ARG A 235 -1.17 -13.16 7.52
C ARG A 235 -0.40 -11.84 7.51
N SER A 236 0.49 -11.71 6.54
CA SER A 236 1.15 -10.44 6.22
C SER A 236 0.21 -9.47 5.50
N SER A 237 0.48 -8.16 5.60
CA SER A 237 -0.28 -7.12 4.90
C SER A 237 0.59 -5.91 4.56
N TRP A 238 0.43 -5.38 3.36
CA TRP A 238 0.99 -4.10 2.97
C TRP A 238 0.11 -2.94 3.45
N VAL A 239 0.69 -1.98 4.15
CA VAL A 239 0.01 -0.82 4.71
C VAL A 239 0.67 0.46 4.17
N PRO A 240 -0.04 1.24 3.34
CA PRO A 240 0.45 2.54 2.89
C PRO A 240 0.32 3.60 3.97
N TYR A 241 1.23 4.56 3.98
CA TYR A 241 1.21 5.71 4.88
C TYR A 241 0.95 7.00 4.10
N ILE A 242 -0.03 7.76 4.57
CA ILE A 242 -0.42 9.05 4.00
C ILE A 242 0.32 10.16 4.74
N ARG A 243 0.97 11.07 3.99
CA ARG A 243 1.61 12.25 4.57
C ARG A 243 0.56 13.24 5.07
N VAL A 244 0.61 13.60 6.34
CA VAL A 244 -0.28 14.59 6.96
C VAL A 244 0.52 15.68 7.67
N SER A 245 -0.09 16.85 7.86
CA SER A 245 0.51 17.95 8.61
C SER A 245 0.28 17.84 10.12
N ASP A 246 -0.82 17.18 10.51
CA ASP A 246 -1.28 17.09 11.89
C ASP A 246 -1.92 15.72 12.14
N ILE A 247 -1.26 14.92 12.98
CA ILE A 247 -1.70 13.55 13.30
C ILE A 247 -3.00 13.59 14.10
N GLU A 248 -3.08 14.41 15.15
CA GLU A 248 -4.22 14.46 16.05
C GLU A 248 -5.49 14.92 15.33
N ALA A 249 -5.38 16.02 14.56
CA ALA A 249 -6.50 16.49 13.74
C ALA A 249 -6.95 15.47 12.70
N THR A 250 -6.04 14.64 12.20
CA THR A 250 -6.39 13.55 11.27
C THR A 250 -7.07 12.39 11.99
N ILE A 251 -6.61 12.02 13.19
CA ILE A 251 -7.25 11.01 14.05
C ILE A 251 -8.69 11.41 14.36
N GLU A 252 -8.94 12.68 14.72
CA GLU A 252 -10.30 13.18 14.97
C GLU A 252 -11.23 12.95 13.77
N LYS A 253 -10.76 13.21 12.55
CA LYS A 253 -11.54 12.96 11.32
C LYS A 253 -11.76 11.48 11.05
N VAL A 254 -10.74 10.63 11.29
CA VAL A 254 -10.85 9.17 11.15
C VAL A 254 -11.93 8.63 12.07
N VAL A 255 -11.90 9.01 13.37
CA VAL A 255 -12.88 8.55 14.35
C VAL A 255 -14.27 9.09 14.04
N ALA A 256 -14.39 10.38 13.68
CA ALA A 256 -15.66 10.98 13.28
C ALA A 256 -16.26 10.32 12.02
N GLY A 257 -15.41 9.82 11.12
CA GLY A 257 -15.81 9.07 9.92
C GLY A 257 -16.17 7.59 10.17
N GLY A 258 -16.05 7.11 11.41
CA GLY A 258 -16.36 5.72 11.79
C GLY A 258 -15.17 4.76 11.69
N GLY A 259 -13.97 5.24 11.42
CA GLY A 259 -12.74 4.47 11.55
C GLY A 259 -12.29 4.36 13.02
N PHE A 260 -11.31 3.49 13.29
CA PHE A 260 -10.74 3.35 14.62
C PHE A 260 -9.22 3.17 14.57
N MET A 261 -8.54 3.62 15.63
CA MET A 261 -7.09 3.53 15.73
C MET A 261 -6.66 2.16 16.21
N ILE A 262 -5.62 1.60 15.58
CA ILE A 262 -4.93 0.38 16.03
C ILE A 262 -3.52 0.68 16.52
N VAL A 263 -2.90 1.76 16.04
CA VAL A 263 -1.67 2.33 16.57
C VAL A 263 -1.90 3.81 16.77
N SER A 264 -1.82 4.27 18.00
CA SER A 264 -1.85 5.70 18.35
C SER A 264 -0.46 6.28 18.40
N PRO A 265 -0.28 7.61 18.23
CA PRO A 265 1.00 8.28 18.43
C PRO A 265 1.55 7.97 19.83
N GLU A 266 2.74 7.39 19.91
CA GLU A 266 3.42 7.08 21.18
C GLU A 266 4.87 7.58 21.10
N GLU A 267 5.42 8.03 22.22
CA GLU A 267 6.85 8.32 22.31
C GLU A 267 7.66 7.04 22.02
N GLY A 268 8.69 7.17 21.21
CA GLY A 268 9.54 6.05 20.80
C GLY A 268 9.15 5.35 19.51
N ILE A 269 7.95 5.64 18.94
CA ILE A 269 7.59 5.22 17.58
C ILE A 269 7.63 6.45 16.67
N HIS A 270 8.75 6.65 15.98
CA HIS A 270 8.98 7.83 15.14
C HIS A 270 8.61 9.15 15.85
N ASP A 271 8.97 9.28 17.13
CA ASP A 271 8.71 10.46 17.97
C ASP A 271 7.23 10.90 18.00
N GLY A 272 6.28 9.95 17.93
CA GLY A 272 4.85 10.24 17.89
C GLY A 272 4.33 10.73 16.54
N ASN A 273 5.12 10.64 15.49
CA ASN A 273 4.76 11.13 14.16
C ASN A 273 4.07 10.09 13.26
N VAL A 274 3.65 8.96 13.81
CA VAL A 274 2.98 7.88 13.09
C VAL A 274 1.75 7.40 13.85
N ALA A 275 0.68 7.13 13.13
CA ALA A 275 -0.48 6.40 13.63
C ALA A 275 -1.01 5.46 12.55
N ILE A 276 -1.73 4.40 12.94
CA ILE A 276 -2.36 3.45 12.02
C ILE A 276 -3.82 3.27 12.41
N PHE A 277 -4.70 3.31 11.44
CA PHE A 277 -6.13 3.14 11.62
C PHE A 277 -6.73 2.10 10.68
N VAL A 278 -7.92 1.66 11.02
CA VAL A 278 -8.80 0.86 10.18
C VAL A 278 -9.95 1.73 9.73
N ASP A 279 -10.22 1.77 8.44
CA ASP A 279 -11.38 2.45 7.89
C ASP A 279 -12.69 1.67 8.17
N PRO A 280 -13.88 2.25 7.96
CA PRO A 280 -15.16 1.58 8.26
C PRO A 280 -15.41 0.26 7.52
N ASN A 281 -14.64 -0.02 6.47
CA ASN A 281 -14.75 -1.23 5.65
C ASN A 281 -13.58 -2.20 5.86
N GLY A 282 -12.70 -1.94 6.83
CA GLY A 282 -11.61 -2.85 7.22
C GLY A 282 -10.25 -2.55 6.58
N GLY A 283 -10.14 -1.53 5.74
CA GLY A 283 -8.86 -1.14 5.14
C GLY A 283 -7.90 -0.54 6.17
N VAL A 284 -6.69 -1.06 6.26
CA VAL A 284 -5.65 -0.59 7.17
C VAL A 284 -4.80 0.47 6.48
N THR A 285 -4.66 1.63 7.12
CA THR A 285 -3.92 2.78 6.57
C THR A 285 -3.10 3.45 7.66
N GLY A 286 -1.85 3.76 7.36
CA GLY A 286 -1.00 4.58 8.20
C GLY A 286 -1.13 6.06 7.86
N ILE A 287 -0.87 6.91 8.84
CA ILE A 287 -0.65 8.34 8.65
C ILE A 287 0.69 8.70 9.27
N VAL A 288 1.39 9.63 8.64
CA VAL A 288 2.70 10.07 9.11
C VAL A 288 2.87 11.58 8.92
N LYS A 289 3.33 12.25 9.97
CA LYS A 289 3.83 13.60 9.87
C LYS A 289 5.31 13.53 9.48
N TYR A 290 5.62 14.01 8.27
CA TYR A 290 6.98 14.06 7.76
C TYR A 290 7.24 15.44 7.15
N GLU A 291 8.32 16.10 7.59
CA GLU A 291 8.74 17.40 7.09
C GLU A 291 10.02 17.20 6.26
N TYR A 292 10.04 17.70 5.04
CA TYR A 292 11.26 17.75 4.25
C TYR A 292 12.18 18.86 4.78
N ALA A 293 13.49 18.66 4.66
CA ALA A 293 14.48 19.58 5.22
C ALA A 293 14.33 21.06 4.76
N GLU A 294 13.76 21.28 3.58
CA GLU A 294 13.47 22.60 3.04
C GLU A 294 12.25 23.27 3.69
N GLU A 295 11.30 22.50 4.19
CA GLU A 295 10.09 23.00 4.88
C GLU A 295 10.38 23.42 6.32
N SER A 296 11.39 22.80 6.96
CA SER A 296 11.80 23.09 8.34
C SER A 296 12.51 24.45 8.49
N SER A 297 12.79 25.14 7.38
CA SER A 297 13.57 26.39 7.35
C SER A 297 12.71 27.64 7.16
N GLN A 298 11.39 27.52 7.12
CA GLN A 298 10.42 28.62 7.00
C GLN A 298 9.63 28.81 8.30
#